data_1f2f3c85ed470bf295ca0027a9da2292
#
_entry.id   1f2f3c85ed470bf295ca0027a9da2292
#
_cell.length_a   1.000
_cell.length_b   1.000
_cell.length_c   1.000
_cell.angle_alpha   90.00
_cell.angle_beta   90.00
_cell.angle_gamma   90.00
#
_symmetry.space_group_name_H-M   'P 1'
#
loop_
_entity.id
_entity.type
_entity.pdbx_description
1 polymer ?
#
loop_
_entity_poly.entity_id
_entity_poly.type
_entity_poly.pdbx_seq_one_letter_code
_entity_poly.pdbx_strand_id
1 'polypeptide(L)'
;SSLFGSHNTDWFEVDFSDWADAGQEAKLFGALKEAILQKQRITFAYYSKQHRTVRTVEPLKLCFKGQNWYLYGYCMLRGEDRLFKLRRIKELQVLQETFQRTAPAKLFGQGRVFQDELVTLTLRLPKEMAYRVYDEFAQHEQQPDGSFIAQLTMPRGEWVYRYLATFGEHCEVLAPQEIRLQIKEKLQKTLAQYT
;
A
#
# COMPACT_ATOMS: atom_id res chain seq x y z
N SER A 1 12.95 19.98 -12.04
CA SER A 1 12.10 21.12 -11.66
C SER A 1 11.20 20.67 -10.51
N SER A 2 11.40 21.30 -9.37
CA SER A 2 10.61 21.11 -8.16
C SER A 2 9.24 21.74 -8.36
N LEU A 3 8.18 20.95 -8.25
CA LEU A 3 6.79 21.43 -8.25
C LEU A 3 6.47 22.26 -6.98
N PHE A 4 7.38 22.32 -6.01
CA PHE A 4 7.22 23.02 -4.74
C PHE A 4 8.42 23.95 -4.51
N GLY A 5 8.50 25.00 -5.34
CA GLY A 5 9.37 26.13 -5.07
C GLY A 5 8.84 26.92 -3.87
N SER A 6 9.75 27.36 -3.01
CA SER A 6 9.48 28.16 -1.80
C SER A 6 8.89 29.54 -2.14
N HIS A 7 7.63 29.59 -2.52
CA HIS A 7 6.81 30.79 -2.47
C HIS A 7 5.57 30.46 -1.61
N ASN A 8 5.41 31.30 -0.61
CA ASN A 8 4.26 31.34 0.31
C ASN A 8 2.95 31.46 -0.50
N THR A 9 2.34 30.33 -0.80
CA THR A 9 1.04 30.25 -1.46
C THR A 9 0.03 29.76 -0.45
N ASP A 10 -0.53 30.69 0.30
CA ASP A 10 -1.58 30.47 1.31
C ASP A 10 -2.92 29.93 0.74
N TRP A 11 -2.93 29.49 -0.52
CA TRP A 11 -4.14 28.97 -1.15
C TRP A 11 -4.25 27.44 -1.14
N PHE A 12 -3.26 26.76 -0.54
CA PHE A 12 -3.14 25.30 -0.67
C PHE A 12 -2.38 24.73 0.54
N GLU A 13 -3.02 23.86 1.27
CA GLU A 13 -2.48 23.09 2.38
C GLU A 13 -2.60 21.61 2.09
N VAL A 14 -1.56 20.82 2.35
CA VAL A 14 -1.57 19.36 2.27
C VAL A 14 -1.29 18.79 3.63
N ASP A 15 -2.28 18.14 4.20
CA ASP A 15 -2.13 17.35 5.40
C ASP A 15 -1.91 15.87 5.02
N PHE A 16 -0.72 15.36 5.33
CA PHE A 16 -0.38 13.95 5.19
C PHE A 16 -0.58 13.15 6.49
N SER A 17 -1.18 13.74 7.52
CA SER A 17 -1.45 13.06 8.78
C SER A 17 -2.65 12.14 8.65
N ASP A 18 -2.48 10.89 9.04
CA ASP A 18 -3.61 10.01 9.36
C ASP A 18 -4.18 10.39 10.73
N TRP A 19 -5.47 10.33 10.90
CA TRP A 19 -6.24 10.69 12.11
C TRP A 19 -5.81 9.95 13.39
N ALA A 20 -4.87 8.99 13.30
CA ALA A 20 -4.33 8.27 14.44
C ALA A 20 -2.80 8.13 14.33
N ASP A 21 -2.06 8.61 15.32
CA ASP A 21 -0.60 8.34 15.54
C ASP A 21 0.44 9.12 14.72
N ALA A 22 0.14 10.33 14.27
CA ALA A 22 1.08 11.17 13.53
C ALA A 22 2.45 11.38 14.25
N GLY A 23 2.48 11.38 15.58
CA GLY A 23 3.71 11.59 16.35
C GLY A 23 4.69 10.41 16.34
N GLN A 24 4.19 9.18 16.39
CA GLN A 24 5.03 7.98 16.45
C GLN A 24 5.54 7.58 15.07
N GLU A 25 4.70 7.72 14.04
CA GLU A 25 5.09 7.47 12.64
C GLU A 25 6.12 8.50 12.14
N ALA A 26 6.00 9.77 12.54
CA ALA A 26 6.98 10.81 12.22
C ALA A 26 8.35 10.55 12.85
N LYS A 27 8.40 10.09 14.11
CA LYS A 27 9.65 9.70 14.77
C LYS A 27 10.31 8.50 14.09
N LEU A 28 9.53 7.48 13.75
CA LEU A 28 10.01 6.31 13.02
C LEU A 28 10.56 6.71 11.64
N PHE A 29 9.84 7.54 10.92
CA PHE A 29 10.26 8.05 9.62
C PHE A 29 11.57 8.85 9.71
N GLY A 30 11.71 9.74 10.70
CA GLY A 30 12.92 10.49 10.94
C GLY A 30 14.13 9.62 11.24
N ALA A 31 13.96 8.64 12.13
CA ALA A 31 15.03 7.69 12.48
C ALA A 31 15.47 6.83 11.27
N LEU A 32 14.52 6.37 10.47
CA LEU A 32 14.82 5.62 9.25
C LEU A 32 15.53 6.48 8.21
N LYS A 33 15.09 7.73 8.02
CA LYS A 33 15.75 8.67 7.12
C LYS A 33 17.21 8.89 7.51
N GLU A 34 17.50 9.15 8.79
CA GLU A 34 18.86 9.31 9.28
C GLU A 34 19.70 8.04 9.06
N ALA A 35 19.18 6.87 9.40
CA ALA A 35 19.88 5.61 9.19
C ALA A 35 20.22 5.36 7.71
N ILE A 36 19.33 5.74 6.78
CA ILE A 36 19.58 5.66 5.34
C ILE A 36 20.70 6.62 4.92
N LEU A 37 20.64 7.86 5.36
CA LEU A 37 21.63 8.89 5.01
C LEU A 37 23.01 8.57 5.56
N GLN A 38 23.09 8.08 6.80
CA GLN A 38 24.33 7.68 7.47
C GLN A 38 24.80 6.27 7.09
N LYS A 39 24.02 5.57 6.24
CA LYS A 39 24.33 4.18 5.85
C LYS A 39 24.50 3.25 7.05
N GLN A 40 23.70 3.40 8.06
CA GLN A 40 23.71 2.57 9.26
C GLN A 40 22.71 1.43 9.16
N ARG A 41 23.11 0.24 9.58
CA ARG A 41 22.20 -0.89 9.73
C ARG A 41 21.19 -0.63 10.83
N ILE A 42 20.03 -1.25 10.69
CA ILE A 42 18.96 -1.18 11.68
C ILE A 42 18.50 -2.56 12.07
N THR A 43 17.98 -2.69 13.27
CA THR A 43 17.23 -3.86 13.70
C THR A 43 15.86 -3.45 14.21
N PHE A 44 14.86 -4.29 14.00
CA PHE A 44 13.49 -4.03 14.43
C PHE A 44 12.65 -5.30 14.52
N ALA A 45 11.61 -5.26 15.33
CA ALA A 45 10.56 -6.26 15.33
C ALA A 45 9.59 -6.00 14.17
N TYR A 46 9.33 -7.01 13.35
CA TYR A 46 8.41 -6.92 12.21
C TYR A 46 7.23 -7.88 12.38
N TYR A 47 6.04 -7.30 12.30
CA TYR A 47 4.78 -8.05 12.41
C TYR A 47 4.28 -8.44 11.03
N SER A 48 4.46 -9.70 10.66
CA SER A 48 3.86 -10.31 9.46
C SER A 48 2.49 -10.90 9.76
N LYS A 49 1.81 -11.45 8.74
CA LYS A 49 0.52 -12.15 8.94
C LYS A 49 0.63 -13.37 9.87
N GLN A 50 1.80 -13.98 9.95
CA GLN A 50 2.00 -15.27 10.64
C GLN A 50 2.70 -15.12 11.99
N HIS A 51 3.69 -14.23 12.10
CA HIS A 51 4.45 -14.10 13.35
C HIS A 51 5.18 -12.74 13.45
N ARG A 52 5.58 -12.42 14.68
CA ARG A 52 6.58 -11.40 14.99
C ARG A 52 7.98 -11.98 14.74
N THR A 53 8.82 -11.26 14.01
CA THR A 53 10.20 -11.65 13.77
C THR A 53 11.11 -10.44 13.93
N VAL A 54 12.32 -10.65 14.45
CA VAL A 54 13.36 -9.63 14.47
C VAL A 54 14.08 -9.62 13.12
N ARG A 55 14.32 -8.44 12.57
CA ARG A 55 14.99 -8.23 11.29
C ARG A 55 16.17 -7.30 11.46
N THR A 56 17.33 -7.68 10.92
CA THR A 56 18.46 -6.79 10.68
C THR A 56 18.46 -6.44 9.19
N VAL A 57 18.48 -5.14 8.89
CA VAL A 57 18.30 -4.62 7.54
C VAL A 57 19.30 -3.52 7.24
N GLU A 58 19.83 -3.49 6.03
CA GLU A 58 20.50 -2.34 5.45
C GLU A 58 19.43 -1.45 4.80
N PRO A 59 19.02 -0.34 5.44
CA PRO A 59 17.95 0.50 4.95
C PRO A 59 18.43 1.31 3.75
N LEU A 60 17.69 1.27 2.64
CA LEU A 60 18.14 1.84 1.38
C LEU A 60 17.28 3.00 0.89
N LYS A 61 15.95 2.92 1.06
CA LYS A 61 15.03 3.93 0.55
C LYS A 61 13.69 3.88 1.26
N LEU A 62 13.12 5.04 1.54
CA LEU A 62 11.70 5.16 1.90
C LEU A 62 10.87 5.39 0.64
N CYS A 63 9.74 4.71 0.53
CA CYS A 63 8.85 4.82 -0.61
C CYS A 63 7.38 4.80 -0.18
N PHE A 64 6.56 5.57 -0.88
CA PHE A 64 5.13 5.63 -0.67
C PHE A 64 4.40 4.91 -1.81
N LYS A 65 3.51 3.98 -1.47
CA LYS A 65 2.74 3.21 -2.44
C LYS A 65 1.41 2.75 -1.84
N GLY A 66 0.32 2.92 -2.57
CA GLY A 66 -1.00 2.46 -2.14
C GLY A 66 -1.37 2.99 -0.74
N GLN A 67 -1.21 4.30 -0.52
CA GLN A 67 -1.50 5.00 0.74
C GLN A 67 -0.69 4.53 1.96
N ASN A 68 0.46 3.89 1.73
CA ASN A 68 1.31 3.42 2.82
C ASN A 68 2.78 3.74 2.56
N TRP A 69 3.50 4.01 3.63
CA TRP A 69 4.94 4.10 3.62
C TRP A 69 5.60 2.73 3.79
N TYR A 70 6.67 2.53 3.05
CA TYR A 70 7.50 1.34 3.07
C TYR A 70 8.98 1.70 3.19
N LEU A 71 9.71 0.88 3.93
CA LEU A 71 11.16 0.82 3.88
C LEU A 71 11.57 -0.25 2.86
N TYR A 72 12.32 0.15 1.85
CA TYR A 72 13.08 -0.76 1.00
C TYR A 72 14.46 -0.95 1.59
N GLY A 73 14.90 -2.18 1.73
CA GLY A 73 16.21 -2.51 2.28
C GLY A 73 16.59 -3.97 2.08
N TYR A 74 17.87 -4.26 2.23
CA TYR A 74 18.40 -5.62 2.17
C TYR A 74 18.22 -6.31 3.52
N CYS A 75 17.49 -7.40 3.55
CA CYS A 75 17.20 -8.17 4.74
C CYS A 75 18.29 -9.21 4.98
N MET A 76 19.11 -9.05 6.02
CA MET A 76 20.20 -9.96 6.34
C MET A 76 19.71 -11.39 6.59
N LEU A 77 18.57 -11.55 7.26
CA LEU A 77 18.00 -12.87 7.56
C LEU A 77 17.55 -13.65 6.31
N ARG A 78 17.12 -12.94 5.26
CA ARG A 78 16.62 -13.56 4.02
C ARG A 78 17.64 -13.55 2.90
N GLY A 79 18.69 -12.74 3.00
CA GLY A 79 19.70 -12.57 1.96
C GLY A 79 19.18 -11.90 0.68
N GLU A 80 18.12 -11.11 0.79
CA GLU A 80 17.45 -10.48 -0.36
C GLU A 80 16.89 -9.10 -0.03
N ASP A 81 16.64 -8.30 -1.06
CA ASP A 81 15.96 -7.03 -0.96
C ASP A 81 14.47 -7.20 -0.66
N ARG A 82 13.94 -6.41 0.27
CA ARG A 82 12.55 -6.48 0.70
C ARG A 82 11.92 -5.13 0.95
N LEU A 83 10.58 -5.10 0.90
CA LEU A 83 9.75 -3.98 1.35
C LEU A 83 9.16 -4.30 2.72
N PHE A 84 9.35 -3.38 3.65
CA PHE A 84 8.77 -3.44 4.99
C PHE A 84 7.79 -2.28 5.16
N LYS A 85 6.53 -2.58 5.43
CA LYS A 85 5.52 -1.56 5.72
C LYS A 85 5.85 -0.88 7.05
N LEU A 86 5.96 0.46 7.07
CA LEU A 86 6.41 1.19 8.26
C LEU A 86 5.57 0.89 9.49
N ARG A 87 4.26 0.88 9.38
CA ARG A 87 3.34 0.60 10.50
C ARG A 87 3.55 -0.76 11.17
N ARG A 88 4.23 -1.70 10.50
CA ARG A 88 4.56 -3.04 11.02
C ARG A 88 5.95 -3.12 11.66
N ILE A 89 6.71 -2.04 11.60
CA ILE A 89 8.02 -1.91 12.24
C ILE A 89 7.80 -1.43 13.66
N LYS A 90 8.32 -2.17 14.63
CA LYS A 90 8.29 -1.82 16.05
C LYS A 90 9.68 -2.02 16.65
N GLU A 91 9.95 -1.34 17.76
CA GLU A 91 11.21 -1.49 18.50
C GLU A 91 12.43 -1.25 17.62
N LEU A 92 12.40 -0.18 16.79
CA LEU A 92 13.51 0.17 15.91
C LEU A 92 14.74 0.55 16.72
N GLN A 93 15.87 -0.02 16.34
CA GLN A 93 17.21 0.35 16.85
C GLN A 93 18.13 0.59 15.66
N VAL A 94 18.83 1.72 15.69
CA VAL A 94 19.89 2.04 14.74
C VAL A 94 21.21 1.46 15.28
N LEU A 95 21.89 0.67 14.47
CA LEU A 95 23.14 0.03 14.83
C LEU A 95 24.32 0.91 14.44
N GLN A 96 25.49 0.65 15.02
CA GLN A 96 26.72 1.37 14.66
C GLN A 96 27.36 0.84 13.36
N GLU A 97 27.01 -0.39 12.96
CA GLU A 97 27.51 -1.01 11.74
C GLU A 97 26.98 -0.28 10.51
N THR A 98 27.90 0.06 9.64
CA THR A 98 27.62 0.70 8.35
C THR A 98 27.61 -0.29 7.20
N PHE A 99 27.06 0.13 6.05
CA PHE A 99 27.01 -0.67 4.83
C PHE A 99 27.32 0.19 3.59
N GLN A 100 27.60 -0.45 2.44
CA GLN A 100 27.95 0.26 1.19
C GLN A 100 26.88 0.11 0.09
N ARG A 101 25.86 -0.72 0.31
CA ARG A 101 24.81 -0.97 -0.67
C ARG A 101 24.05 0.31 -1.05
N THR A 102 23.62 0.38 -2.30
CA THR A 102 22.83 1.50 -2.84
C THR A 102 21.47 1.04 -3.32
N ALA A 103 20.47 1.91 -3.20
CA ALA A 103 19.15 1.64 -3.74
C ALA A 103 19.14 1.77 -5.27
N PRO A 104 18.36 0.95 -6.00
CA PRO A 104 18.13 1.17 -7.41
C PRO A 104 17.36 2.48 -7.64
N ALA A 105 17.55 3.07 -8.83
CA ALA A 105 16.92 4.33 -9.19
C ALA A 105 15.39 4.26 -9.14
N LYS A 106 14.83 3.13 -9.59
CA LYS A 106 13.37 2.88 -9.62
C LYS A 106 13.05 1.52 -8.98
N LEU A 107 12.06 1.51 -8.06
CA LEU A 107 11.62 0.31 -7.35
C LEU A 107 10.38 -0.35 -7.97
N PHE A 108 9.51 0.41 -8.61
CA PHE A 108 8.19 -0.04 -9.08
C PHE A 108 7.98 0.20 -10.58
N GLY A 109 7.17 -0.67 -11.24
CA GLY A 109 6.80 -0.60 -12.66
C GLY A 109 7.77 -1.35 -13.58
N GLN A 110 7.57 -1.24 -14.90
CA GLN A 110 8.42 -1.92 -15.89
C GLN A 110 9.90 -1.54 -15.72
N GLY A 111 10.77 -2.55 -15.73
CA GLY A 111 12.21 -2.37 -15.48
C GLY A 111 12.58 -1.98 -14.05
N ARG A 112 11.68 -2.14 -13.08
CA ARG A 112 11.88 -1.85 -11.67
C ARG A 112 12.06 -3.15 -10.86
N VAL A 113 12.58 -3.02 -9.63
CA VAL A 113 12.87 -4.17 -8.77
C VAL A 113 11.61 -4.97 -8.39
N PHE A 114 10.51 -4.26 -8.12
CA PHE A 114 9.23 -4.88 -7.81
C PHE A 114 8.23 -4.63 -8.93
N GLN A 115 7.81 -5.70 -9.58
CA GLN A 115 6.71 -5.72 -10.53
C GLN A 115 5.53 -6.39 -9.85
N ASP A 116 4.42 -5.66 -9.72
CA ASP A 116 3.18 -6.26 -9.25
C ASP A 116 2.49 -6.91 -10.45
N GLU A 117 2.03 -8.14 -10.28
CA GLU A 117 1.06 -8.72 -11.19
C GLU A 117 -0.24 -7.93 -11.07
N LEU A 118 -0.70 -7.33 -12.16
CA LEU A 118 -1.89 -6.51 -12.18
C LEU A 118 -3.12 -7.34 -12.58
N VAL A 119 -4.27 -6.97 -12.05
CA VAL A 119 -5.57 -7.48 -12.46
C VAL A 119 -6.51 -6.31 -12.75
N THR A 120 -7.22 -6.39 -13.87
CA THR A 120 -8.28 -5.44 -14.20
C THR A 120 -9.62 -6.02 -13.79
N LEU A 121 -10.30 -5.32 -12.91
CA LEU A 121 -11.64 -5.64 -12.44
C LEU A 121 -12.68 -4.91 -13.27
N THR A 122 -13.76 -5.59 -13.62
CA THR A 122 -14.98 -4.96 -14.12
C THR A 122 -16.05 -5.12 -13.05
N LEU A 123 -16.56 -3.99 -12.58
CA LEU A 123 -17.45 -3.89 -11.44
C LEU A 123 -18.79 -3.29 -11.86
N ARG A 124 -19.89 -3.79 -11.28
CA ARG A 124 -21.17 -3.10 -11.31
C ARG A 124 -21.44 -2.47 -9.96
N LEU A 125 -21.80 -1.20 -9.98
CA LEU A 125 -22.14 -0.41 -8.80
C LEU A 125 -23.53 0.23 -9.00
N PRO A 126 -24.39 0.25 -7.97
CA PRO A 126 -25.70 0.89 -8.05
C PRO A 126 -25.55 2.41 -8.06
N LYS A 127 -26.63 3.10 -8.45
CA LYS A 127 -26.66 4.57 -8.58
C LYS A 127 -26.28 5.31 -7.28
N GLU A 128 -26.58 4.74 -6.14
CA GLU A 128 -26.27 5.28 -4.82
C GLU A 128 -24.75 5.41 -4.56
N MET A 129 -23.94 4.65 -5.31
CA MET A 129 -22.49 4.68 -5.23
C MET A 129 -21.85 5.63 -6.25
N ALA A 130 -22.64 6.49 -6.92
CA ALA A 130 -22.15 7.43 -7.93
C ALA A 130 -20.96 8.28 -7.44
N TYR A 131 -21.01 8.76 -6.19
CA TYR A 131 -19.94 9.56 -5.60
C TYR A 131 -18.61 8.80 -5.61
N ARG A 132 -18.58 7.52 -5.24
CA ARG A 132 -17.36 6.69 -5.30
C ARG A 132 -16.95 6.40 -6.73
N VAL A 133 -17.92 6.24 -7.64
CA VAL A 133 -17.60 6.00 -9.04
C VAL A 133 -16.82 7.18 -9.61
N TYR A 134 -17.27 8.39 -9.38
CA TYR A 134 -16.59 9.59 -9.85
C TYR A 134 -15.25 9.85 -9.15
N ASP A 135 -15.13 9.50 -7.88
CA ASP A 135 -13.91 9.71 -7.09
C ASP A 135 -12.81 8.67 -7.42
N GLU A 136 -13.19 7.42 -7.70
CA GLU A 136 -12.23 6.30 -7.69
C GLU A 136 -12.01 5.66 -9.07
N PHE A 137 -12.93 5.83 -10.04
CA PHE A 137 -12.86 5.12 -11.32
C PHE A 137 -12.71 6.08 -12.50
N ALA A 138 -11.52 6.10 -13.09
CA ALA A 138 -11.27 6.88 -14.31
C ALA A 138 -12.01 6.32 -15.54
N GLN A 139 -12.33 5.03 -15.53
CA GLN A 139 -13.07 4.34 -16.59
C GLN A 139 -14.40 3.82 -16.04
N HIS A 140 -15.49 4.46 -16.41
CA HIS A 140 -16.84 4.06 -16.01
C HIS A 140 -17.87 4.45 -17.08
N GLU A 141 -18.98 3.73 -17.09
CA GLU A 141 -20.11 3.97 -17.98
C GLU A 141 -21.41 3.86 -17.18
N GLN A 142 -22.27 4.87 -17.26
CA GLN A 142 -23.58 4.83 -16.64
C GLN A 142 -24.57 4.04 -17.51
N GLN A 143 -25.29 3.14 -16.89
CA GLN A 143 -26.28 2.30 -17.56
C GLN A 143 -27.67 2.96 -17.55
N PRO A 144 -28.60 2.53 -18.41
CA PRO A 144 -29.98 3.08 -18.47
C PRO A 144 -30.76 2.99 -17.16
N ASP A 145 -30.45 2.02 -16.30
CA ASP A 145 -31.07 1.85 -14.98
C ASP A 145 -30.44 2.73 -13.89
N GLY A 146 -29.45 3.55 -14.28
CA GLY A 146 -28.71 4.44 -13.39
C GLY A 146 -27.52 3.78 -12.70
N SER A 147 -27.33 2.47 -12.82
CA SER A 147 -26.12 1.78 -12.33
C SER A 147 -24.90 2.14 -13.15
N PHE A 148 -23.72 1.75 -12.67
CA PHE A 148 -22.45 2.00 -13.35
C PHE A 148 -21.71 0.68 -13.60
N ILE A 149 -21.09 0.58 -14.78
CA ILE A 149 -20.04 -0.39 -15.06
C ILE A 149 -18.72 0.36 -14.99
N ALA A 150 -17.83 -0.06 -14.09
CA ALA A 150 -16.56 0.60 -13.87
C ALA A 150 -15.40 -0.38 -13.99
N GLN A 151 -14.25 0.11 -14.45
CA GLN A 151 -13.03 -0.68 -14.55
C GLN A 151 -11.95 -0.12 -13.63
N LEU A 152 -11.24 -1.03 -12.96
CA LEU A 152 -10.13 -0.70 -12.08
C LEU A 152 -8.99 -1.71 -12.26
N THR A 153 -7.80 -1.21 -12.56
CA THR A 153 -6.58 -2.02 -12.60
C THR A 153 -5.79 -1.81 -11.31
N MET A 154 -5.50 -2.91 -10.62
CA MET A 154 -4.81 -2.88 -9.34
C MET A 154 -3.90 -4.09 -9.16
N PRO A 155 -2.94 -4.06 -8.20
CA PRO A 155 -2.12 -5.22 -7.89
C PRO A 155 -2.96 -6.42 -7.45
N ARG A 156 -2.66 -7.59 -8.05
CA ARG A 156 -3.30 -8.86 -7.69
C ARG A 156 -2.99 -9.24 -6.23
N GLY A 157 -3.92 -9.88 -5.56
CA GLY A 157 -3.75 -10.43 -4.22
C GLY A 157 -4.77 -9.92 -3.20
N GLU A 158 -4.41 -9.97 -1.92
CA GLU A 158 -5.30 -9.63 -0.79
C GLU A 158 -5.88 -8.21 -0.83
N TRP A 159 -5.21 -7.28 -1.53
CA TRP A 159 -5.69 -5.91 -1.71
C TRP A 159 -7.00 -5.84 -2.47
N VAL A 160 -7.18 -6.70 -3.47
CA VAL A 160 -8.42 -6.79 -4.25
C VAL A 160 -9.61 -7.02 -3.32
N TYR A 161 -9.49 -8.00 -2.40
CA TYR A 161 -10.58 -8.34 -1.49
C TYR A 161 -10.86 -7.24 -0.47
N ARG A 162 -9.81 -6.64 0.08
CA ARG A 162 -9.97 -5.55 1.04
C ARG A 162 -10.63 -4.33 0.41
N TYR A 163 -10.23 -3.99 -0.79
CA TYR A 163 -10.82 -2.90 -1.54
C TYR A 163 -12.29 -3.16 -1.83
N LEU A 164 -12.62 -4.32 -2.39
CA LEU A 164 -14.00 -4.68 -2.70
C LEU A 164 -14.88 -4.77 -1.44
N ALA A 165 -14.35 -5.21 -0.31
CA ALA A 165 -15.07 -5.23 0.96
C ALA A 165 -15.49 -3.83 1.45
N THR A 166 -14.81 -2.77 1.02
CA THR A 166 -15.20 -1.39 1.37
C THR A 166 -16.52 -0.94 0.74
N PHE A 167 -17.00 -1.65 -0.27
CA PHE A 167 -18.29 -1.38 -0.91
C PHE A 167 -19.45 -2.14 -0.25
N GLY A 168 -19.14 -3.08 0.64
CA GLY A 168 -20.16 -3.92 1.26
C GLY A 168 -20.96 -4.72 0.21
N GLU A 169 -22.28 -4.59 0.27
CA GLU A 169 -23.23 -5.23 -0.66
C GLU A 169 -23.42 -4.48 -1.99
N HIS A 170 -22.83 -3.29 -2.11
CA HIS A 170 -23.05 -2.37 -3.24
C HIS A 170 -22.05 -2.57 -4.40
N CYS A 171 -21.34 -3.68 -4.47
CA CYS A 171 -20.41 -3.94 -5.56
C CYS A 171 -20.50 -5.37 -6.04
N GLU A 172 -20.83 -5.54 -7.31
CA GLU A 172 -20.77 -6.84 -8.00
C GLU A 172 -19.53 -6.89 -8.88
N VAL A 173 -18.71 -7.94 -8.72
CA VAL A 173 -17.59 -8.23 -9.63
C VAL A 173 -18.11 -8.98 -10.83
N LEU A 174 -18.06 -8.37 -12.01
CA LEU A 174 -18.45 -8.99 -13.28
C LEU A 174 -17.30 -9.79 -13.88
N ALA A 175 -16.08 -9.25 -13.81
CA ALA A 175 -14.86 -9.89 -14.31
C ALA A 175 -13.63 -9.47 -13.47
N PRO A 176 -12.58 -10.31 -13.43
CA PRO A 176 -12.50 -11.68 -13.98
C PRO A 176 -13.25 -12.70 -13.12
N GLN A 177 -13.68 -13.78 -13.74
CA GLN A 177 -14.50 -14.84 -13.10
C GLN A 177 -13.80 -15.47 -11.89
N GLU A 178 -12.50 -15.65 -11.93
CA GLU A 178 -11.72 -16.19 -10.81
C GLU A 178 -11.85 -15.34 -9.54
N ILE A 179 -11.78 -14.00 -9.67
CA ILE A 179 -11.93 -13.08 -8.55
C ILE A 179 -13.36 -13.12 -8.00
N ARG A 180 -14.37 -13.18 -8.90
CA ARG A 180 -15.76 -13.34 -8.51
C ARG A 180 -15.97 -14.60 -7.66
N LEU A 181 -15.42 -15.73 -8.07
CA LEU A 181 -15.52 -17.00 -7.33
C LEU A 181 -14.83 -16.94 -5.97
N GLN A 182 -13.63 -16.36 -5.92
CA GLN A 182 -12.89 -16.20 -4.66
C GLN A 182 -13.61 -15.29 -3.67
N ILE A 183 -14.26 -14.21 -4.14
CA ILE A 183 -15.08 -13.34 -3.30
C ILE A 183 -16.28 -14.11 -2.75
N LYS A 184 -16.98 -14.83 -3.61
CA LYS A 184 -18.13 -15.68 -3.18
C LYS A 184 -17.71 -16.63 -2.05
N GLU A 185 -16.59 -17.32 -2.21
CA GLU A 185 -16.06 -18.24 -1.18
C GLU A 185 -15.75 -17.50 0.14
N LYS A 186 -15.10 -16.32 0.05
CA LYS A 186 -14.79 -15.51 1.25
C LYS A 186 -16.06 -15.02 1.94
N LEU A 187 -17.06 -14.57 1.20
CA LEU A 187 -18.35 -14.13 1.76
C LEU A 187 -19.08 -15.29 2.44
N GLN A 188 -19.05 -16.50 1.87
CA GLN A 188 -19.62 -17.70 2.51
C GLN A 188 -18.92 -18.02 3.83
N LYS A 189 -17.58 -17.98 3.85
CA LYS A 189 -16.80 -18.16 5.09
C LYS A 189 -17.09 -17.08 6.13
N THR A 190 -17.31 -15.85 5.69
CA THR A 190 -17.68 -14.74 6.59
C THR A 190 -19.08 -14.98 7.15
N LEU A 191 -20.05 -15.28 6.31
CA LEU A 191 -21.43 -15.53 6.72
C LEU A 191 -21.52 -16.66 7.75
N ALA A 192 -20.74 -17.73 7.57
CA ALA A 192 -20.70 -18.86 8.50
C ALA A 192 -20.19 -18.52 9.91
N GLN A 193 -19.63 -17.32 10.14
CA GLN A 193 -19.24 -16.86 11.48
C GLN A 193 -20.37 -16.14 12.22
N TYR A 194 -21.46 -15.82 11.52
CA TYR A 194 -22.63 -15.12 12.09
C TYR A 194 -23.87 -16.01 12.14
N THR A 195 -23.76 -17.26 11.73
CA THR A 195 -24.78 -18.31 11.82
C THR A 195 -24.34 -19.39 12.81
#